data_f639fa648548e1b1afa84654c1335842
#
_entry.id   f639fa648548e1b1afa84654c1335842
#
_cell.length_a   1.000
_cell.length_b   1.000
_cell.length_c   1.000
_cell.angle_alpha   90.00
_cell.angle_beta   90.00
_cell.angle_gamma   90.00
#
_symmetry.space_group_name_H-M   'P 1'
#
loop_
_entity.id
_entity.type
_entity.pdbx_description
1 polymer ?
#
loop_
_entity_poly.entity_id
_entity_poly.type
_entity_poly.pdbx_seq_one_letter_code
_entity_poly.pdbx_strand_id
1 'polypeptide(L)'
;MDCGEINTVLSESKQVIRACFQKFQLDEAFLSFNGGKDCTVLLDLLIDVLEDIHKSSEIRKKLKIVYIRTKGPFSEIESFVHKIEAHYGVKLMVMEGEMKTTLQSILEKDSKLKACFMGTRRSDPYSEDLKFMQKTDPNWPQIERVSPLLNWSYHQIWGYILQRRVPYCSLYDRGYTSIGSIHNTAPNPALAYKDIYGNISYHPAWKLLDPTLERAGRGSKIALIRNSDQNGHADQNGHAGQNGHAGQNCRTDQNVHAEKSPIENHLCSEKNTDFV
;
A
#
# COMPACT_ATOMS: atom_id res chain seq x y z
N MET A 1 18.09 5.91 13.27
CA MET A 1 16.76 5.89 13.91
C MET A 1 16.96 5.85 15.41
N ASP A 2 16.36 6.77 16.13
CA ASP A 2 16.42 6.77 17.59
C ASP A 2 15.59 5.58 18.11
N CYS A 3 16.21 4.72 18.94
CA CYS A 3 15.54 3.58 19.56
C CYS A 3 14.33 4.00 20.44
N GLY A 4 14.31 5.25 20.90
CA GLY A 4 13.20 5.80 21.68
C GLY A 4 11.92 5.98 20.87
N GLU A 5 12.03 6.44 19.63
CA GLU A 5 10.88 6.72 18.76
C GLU A 5 10.13 5.45 18.33
N ILE A 6 10.84 4.36 18.01
CA ILE A 6 10.18 3.10 17.64
C ILE A 6 9.47 2.46 18.82
N ASN A 7 10.02 2.58 20.02
CA ASN A 7 9.40 2.02 21.24
C ASN A 7 8.07 2.72 21.57
N THR A 8 7.96 4.01 21.29
CA THR A 8 6.71 4.77 21.51
C THR A 8 5.58 4.26 20.62
N VAL A 9 5.79 4.21 19.29
CA VAL A 9 4.77 3.73 18.35
C VAL A 9 4.46 2.23 18.53
N LEU A 10 5.45 1.44 18.94
CA LEU A 10 5.28 0.04 19.28
C LEU A 10 4.37 -0.14 20.51
N SER A 11 4.60 0.63 21.58
CA SER A 11 3.77 0.62 22.78
C SER A 11 2.34 1.05 22.46
N GLU A 12 2.16 2.12 21.67
CA GLU A 12 0.87 2.61 21.23
C GLU A 12 0.10 1.54 20.44
N SER A 13 0.76 0.90 19.45
CA SER A 13 0.15 -0.19 18.67
C SER A 13 -0.32 -1.34 19.54
N LYS A 14 0.51 -1.76 20.49
CA LYS A 14 0.15 -2.84 21.45
C LYS A 14 -1.04 -2.44 22.32
N GLN A 15 -1.13 -1.17 22.75
CA GLN A 15 -2.27 -0.66 23.51
C GLN A 15 -3.56 -0.68 22.65
N VAL A 16 -3.50 -0.25 21.38
CA VAL A 16 -4.64 -0.29 20.46
C VAL A 16 -5.14 -1.72 20.26
N ILE A 17 -4.22 -2.67 20.03
CA ILE A 17 -4.58 -4.10 19.89
C ILE A 17 -5.24 -4.62 21.16
N ARG A 18 -4.68 -4.33 22.33
CA ARG A 18 -5.27 -4.74 23.63
C ARG A 18 -6.65 -4.13 23.82
N ALA A 19 -6.82 -2.83 23.53
CA ALA A 19 -8.12 -2.14 23.62
C ALA A 19 -9.17 -2.79 22.71
N CYS A 20 -8.79 -3.23 21.51
CA CYS A 20 -9.68 -3.97 20.64
C CYS A 20 -10.14 -5.29 21.28
N PHE A 21 -9.22 -6.08 21.85
CA PHE A 21 -9.56 -7.36 22.49
C PHE A 21 -10.20 -7.22 23.89
N GLN A 22 -10.20 -6.03 24.48
CA GLN A 22 -11.06 -5.71 25.64
C GLN A 22 -12.52 -5.46 25.21
N LYS A 23 -12.72 -4.95 23.98
CA LYS A 23 -14.05 -4.62 23.43
C LYS A 23 -14.68 -5.80 22.66
N PHE A 24 -13.88 -6.60 21.99
CA PHE A 24 -14.31 -7.68 21.10
C PHE A 24 -13.61 -9.00 21.45
N GLN A 25 -14.34 -10.10 21.30
CA GLN A 25 -13.74 -11.43 21.44
C GLN A 25 -12.82 -11.75 20.24
N LEU A 26 -11.90 -12.71 20.41
CA LEU A 26 -10.98 -13.09 19.33
C LEU A 26 -11.71 -13.56 18.05
N ASP A 27 -12.81 -14.28 18.19
CA ASP A 27 -13.62 -14.77 17.06
C ASP A 27 -14.52 -13.69 16.42
N GLU A 28 -14.59 -12.48 17.04
CA GLU A 28 -15.28 -11.31 16.50
C GLU A 28 -14.36 -10.38 15.69
N ALA A 29 -13.04 -10.67 15.64
CA ALA A 29 -12.06 -9.85 14.95
C ALA A 29 -11.28 -10.65 13.90
N PHE A 30 -10.85 -9.97 12.85
CA PHE A 30 -9.96 -10.55 11.85
C PHE A 30 -8.91 -9.55 11.37
N LEU A 31 -7.82 -10.06 10.79
CA LEU A 31 -6.82 -9.26 10.10
C LEU A 31 -7.09 -9.27 8.59
N SER A 32 -7.23 -8.10 7.98
CA SER A 32 -7.15 -7.93 6.53
C SER A 32 -5.69 -7.93 6.11
N PHE A 33 -5.27 -8.94 5.35
CA PHE A 33 -3.90 -9.16 4.94
C PHE A 33 -3.76 -9.06 3.41
N ASN A 34 -2.74 -8.37 2.92
CA ASN A 34 -2.48 -8.20 1.49
C ASN A 34 -1.07 -8.61 1.06
N GLY A 35 -0.28 -9.21 1.95
CA GLY A 35 1.13 -9.57 1.70
C GLY A 35 2.10 -8.38 1.72
N GLY A 36 1.62 -7.17 2.02
CA GLY A 36 2.46 -5.97 2.17
C GLY A 36 3.23 -5.93 3.48
N LYS A 37 4.28 -5.11 3.52
CA LYS A 37 5.16 -4.94 4.69
C LYS A 37 4.41 -4.50 5.95
N ASP A 38 3.47 -3.56 5.79
CA ASP A 38 2.72 -2.98 6.91
C ASP A 38 1.78 -4.04 7.54
N CYS A 39 1.03 -4.79 6.71
CA CYS A 39 0.20 -5.89 7.19
C CYS A 39 1.02 -7.00 7.83
N THR A 40 2.25 -7.22 7.40
CA THR A 40 3.13 -8.25 7.99
C THR A 40 3.64 -7.81 9.37
N VAL A 41 4.03 -6.53 9.53
CA VAL A 41 4.33 -5.96 10.85
C VAL A 41 3.12 -6.07 11.78
N LEU A 42 1.93 -5.74 11.27
CA LEU A 42 0.71 -5.83 12.07
C LEU A 42 0.42 -7.28 12.51
N LEU A 43 0.62 -8.26 11.63
CA LEU A 43 0.45 -9.67 11.97
C LEU A 43 1.41 -10.11 13.08
N ASP A 44 2.70 -9.73 12.99
CA ASP A 44 3.70 -10.02 14.02
C ASP A 44 3.30 -9.41 15.37
N LEU A 45 2.84 -8.16 15.38
CA LEU A 45 2.36 -7.48 16.59
C LEU A 45 1.09 -8.11 17.18
N LEU A 46 0.14 -8.52 16.32
CA LEU A 46 -1.08 -9.20 16.77
C LEU A 46 -0.76 -10.52 17.47
N ILE A 47 0.13 -11.31 16.89
CA ILE A 47 0.57 -12.57 17.47
C ILE A 47 1.26 -12.34 18.81
N ASP A 48 2.22 -11.40 18.88
CA ASP A 48 2.95 -11.05 20.09
C ASP A 48 1.99 -10.63 21.22
N VAL A 49 0.99 -9.78 20.92
CA VAL A 49 0.01 -9.32 21.91
C VAL A 49 -0.95 -10.44 22.33
N LEU A 50 -1.43 -11.25 21.38
CA LEU A 50 -2.34 -12.35 21.70
C LEU A 50 -1.67 -13.42 22.55
N GLU A 51 -0.43 -13.77 22.24
CA GLU A 51 0.35 -14.71 23.06
C GLU A 51 0.60 -14.19 24.46
N ASP A 52 0.85 -12.88 24.60
CA ASP A 52 1.00 -12.27 25.92
C ASP A 52 -0.33 -12.23 26.70
N ILE A 53 -1.47 -11.96 26.07
CA ILE A 53 -2.79 -11.97 26.72
C ILE A 53 -3.16 -13.39 27.19
N HIS A 54 -3.00 -14.38 26.31
CA HIS A 54 -3.47 -15.74 26.54
C HIS A 54 -2.42 -16.68 27.12
N LYS A 55 -1.17 -16.23 27.25
CA LYS A 55 -0.02 -17.03 27.74
C LYS A 55 0.15 -18.37 27.01
N SER A 56 -0.18 -18.37 25.71
CA SER A 56 -0.18 -19.58 24.87
C SER A 56 0.14 -19.24 23.42
N SER A 57 1.09 -19.96 22.81
CA SER A 57 1.37 -19.87 21.38
C SER A 57 0.30 -20.49 20.49
N GLU A 58 -0.54 -21.36 21.02
CA GLU A 58 -1.65 -21.98 20.27
C GLU A 58 -2.75 -20.97 19.89
N ILE A 59 -2.78 -19.82 20.57
CA ILE A 59 -3.78 -18.76 20.30
C ILE A 59 -3.69 -18.24 18.87
N ARG A 60 -2.48 -18.21 18.27
CA ARG A 60 -2.25 -17.75 16.91
C ARG A 60 -3.06 -18.55 15.88
N LYS A 61 -3.32 -19.83 16.12
CA LYS A 61 -4.12 -20.69 15.26
C LYS A 61 -5.60 -20.30 15.21
N LYS A 62 -6.06 -19.52 16.22
CA LYS A 62 -7.45 -19.03 16.30
C LYS A 62 -7.62 -17.65 15.68
N LEU A 63 -6.53 -16.94 15.37
CA LEU A 63 -6.58 -15.65 14.72
C LEU A 63 -7.14 -15.82 13.29
N LYS A 64 -8.25 -15.13 13.00
CA LYS A 64 -8.81 -15.08 11.65
C LYS A 64 -8.01 -14.10 10.81
N ILE A 65 -7.46 -14.58 9.69
CA ILE A 65 -6.69 -13.76 8.75
C ILE A 65 -7.32 -13.94 7.37
N VAL A 66 -7.69 -12.83 6.73
CA VAL A 66 -8.27 -12.85 5.39
C VAL A 66 -7.28 -12.23 4.42
N TYR A 67 -6.76 -13.04 3.52
CA TYR A 67 -5.96 -12.56 2.39
C TYR A 67 -6.89 -12.14 1.26
N ILE A 68 -7.00 -10.83 1.02
CA ILE A 68 -7.79 -10.31 -0.09
C ILE A 68 -6.88 -10.19 -1.30
N ARG A 69 -7.02 -11.16 -2.21
CA ARG A 69 -6.25 -11.25 -3.45
C ARG A 69 -6.76 -10.21 -4.44
N THR A 70 -5.88 -9.32 -4.85
CA THR A 70 -6.17 -8.32 -5.91
C THR A 70 -6.14 -8.99 -7.30
N LYS A 71 -6.83 -8.39 -8.29
CA LYS A 71 -6.72 -8.83 -9.69
C LYS A 71 -5.29 -8.61 -10.20
N GLY A 72 -4.67 -9.68 -10.74
CA GLY A 72 -3.29 -9.65 -11.21
C GLY A 72 -2.27 -9.53 -10.07
N PRO A 73 -2.25 -10.47 -9.12
CA PRO A 73 -1.26 -10.48 -8.06
C PRO A 73 0.13 -10.80 -8.62
N PHE A 74 1.17 -10.35 -7.93
CA PHE A 74 2.52 -10.84 -8.20
C PHE A 74 2.67 -12.28 -7.68
N SER A 75 3.36 -13.14 -8.42
CA SER A 75 3.66 -14.52 -7.98
C SER A 75 4.48 -14.54 -6.70
N GLU A 76 5.30 -13.53 -6.48
CA GLU A 76 6.09 -13.36 -5.26
C GLU A 76 5.22 -13.06 -4.03
N ILE A 77 4.11 -12.33 -4.19
CA ILE A 77 3.14 -12.11 -3.11
C ILE A 77 2.44 -13.42 -2.78
N GLU A 78 1.98 -14.17 -3.79
CA GLU A 78 1.36 -15.50 -3.58
C GLU A 78 2.30 -16.45 -2.84
N SER A 79 3.56 -16.53 -3.29
CA SER A 79 4.58 -17.35 -2.63
C SER A 79 4.87 -16.87 -1.21
N PHE A 80 4.84 -15.56 -0.98
CA PHE A 80 5.06 -14.98 0.34
C PHE A 80 3.91 -15.28 1.30
N VAL A 81 2.66 -15.20 0.86
CA VAL A 81 1.48 -15.57 1.66
C VAL A 81 1.61 -17.00 2.21
N HIS A 82 2.01 -17.96 1.37
CA HIS A 82 2.27 -19.34 1.83
C HIS A 82 3.42 -19.43 2.86
N LYS A 83 4.49 -18.63 2.66
CA LYS A 83 5.59 -18.58 3.64
C LYS A 83 5.14 -18.02 4.99
N ILE A 84 4.26 -17.03 5.00
CA ILE A 84 3.68 -16.44 6.20
C ILE A 84 2.87 -17.47 7.00
N GLU A 85 2.04 -18.28 6.33
CA GLU A 85 1.30 -19.37 6.99
C GLU A 85 2.25 -20.33 7.73
N ALA A 86 3.31 -20.78 7.04
CA ALA A 86 4.29 -21.70 7.61
C ALA A 86 5.10 -21.05 8.74
N HIS A 87 5.53 -19.78 8.56
CA HIS A 87 6.39 -19.08 9.51
C HIS A 87 5.68 -18.83 10.84
N TYR A 88 4.43 -18.34 10.80
CA TYR A 88 3.67 -18.03 12.01
C TYR A 88 2.79 -19.19 12.50
N GLY A 89 2.66 -20.26 11.75
CA GLY A 89 1.74 -21.37 12.09
C GLY A 89 0.28 -20.95 12.09
N VAL A 90 -0.11 -20.04 11.18
CA VAL A 90 -1.46 -19.53 11.00
C VAL A 90 -2.09 -20.06 9.72
N LYS A 91 -3.39 -19.84 9.54
CA LYS A 91 -4.11 -20.12 8.31
C LYS A 91 -4.75 -18.85 7.77
N LEU A 92 -4.60 -18.61 6.46
CA LEU A 92 -5.20 -17.50 5.77
C LEU A 92 -6.41 -17.97 4.95
N MET A 93 -7.54 -17.28 5.12
CA MET A 93 -8.69 -17.41 4.24
C MET A 93 -8.45 -16.55 3.00
N VAL A 94 -8.38 -17.16 1.84
CA VAL A 94 -8.20 -16.43 0.57
C VAL A 94 -9.57 -15.99 0.05
N MET A 95 -9.72 -14.70 -0.23
CA MET A 95 -10.88 -14.09 -0.87
C MET A 95 -10.42 -13.30 -2.09
N GLU A 96 -11.19 -13.33 -3.16
CA GLU A 96 -10.90 -12.61 -4.40
C GLU A 96 -11.97 -11.56 -4.68
N GLY A 97 -11.55 -10.42 -5.21
CA GLY A 97 -12.49 -9.39 -5.64
C GLY A 97 -12.13 -7.99 -5.20
N GLU A 98 -13.08 -7.10 -5.38
CA GLU A 98 -13.02 -5.73 -4.90
C GLU A 98 -13.19 -5.69 -3.37
N MET A 99 -12.47 -4.79 -2.70
CA MET A 99 -12.42 -4.71 -1.24
C MET A 99 -13.82 -4.62 -0.60
N LYS A 100 -14.69 -3.75 -1.12
CA LYS A 100 -16.01 -3.49 -0.54
C LYS A 100 -16.92 -4.72 -0.63
N THR A 101 -16.99 -5.34 -1.81
CA THR A 101 -17.80 -6.55 -2.05
C THR A 101 -17.25 -7.75 -1.30
N THR A 102 -15.93 -7.86 -1.22
CA THR A 102 -15.25 -8.91 -0.46
C THR A 102 -15.54 -8.77 1.04
N LEU A 103 -15.46 -7.55 1.59
CA LEU A 103 -15.80 -7.31 3.00
C LEU A 103 -17.28 -7.66 3.28
N GLN A 104 -18.19 -7.29 2.39
CA GLN A 104 -19.62 -7.68 2.51
C GLN A 104 -19.75 -9.19 2.59
N SER A 105 -19.13 -9.93 1.67
CA SER A 105 -19.16 -11.39 1.65
C SER A 105 -18.53 -12.05 2.89
N ILE A 106 -17.49 -11.43 3.47
CA ILE A 106 -16.89 -11.91 4.71
C ILE A 106 -17.88 -11.80 5.86
N LEU A 107 -18.54 -10.64 6.01
CA LEU A 107 -19.49 -10.39 7.09
C LEU A 107 -20.79 -11.22 6.93
N GLU A 108 -21.19 -11.53 5.71
CA GLU A 108 -22.32 -12.43 5.44
C GLU A 108 -22.00 -13.89 5.80
N LYS A 109 -20.75 -14.33 5.54
CA LYS A 109 -20.29 -15.69 5.89
C LYS A 109 -20.08 -15.87 7.39
N ASP A 110 -19.68 -14.82 8.09
CA ASP A 110 -19.41 -14.85 9.52
C ASP A 110 -19.96 -13.58 10.19
N SER A 111 -21.23 -13.66 10.56
CA SER A 111 -21.97 -12.55 11.19
C SER A 111 -21.47 -12.18 12.61
N LYS A 112 -20.55 -12.96 13.19
CA LYS A 112 -19.91 -12.64 14.47
C LYS A 112 -18.86 -11.56 14.32
N LEU A 113 -18.32 -11.34 13.11
CA LEU A 113 -17.25 -10.38 12.90
C LEU A 113 -17.72 -8.95 13.13
N LYS A 114 -16.99 -8.23 13.98
CA LYS A 114 -17.29 -6.85 14.42
C LYS A 114 -16.10 -5.92 14.26
N ALA A 115 -14.86 -6.46 14.16
CA ALA A 115 -13.64 -5.68 14.04
C ALA A 115 -12.71 -6.22 12.95
N CYS A 116 -12.08 -5.29 12.20
CA CYS A 116 -11.10 -5.60 11.18
C CYS A 116 -9.80 -4.84 11.45
N PHE A 117 -8.73 -5.56 11.70
CA PHE A 117 -7.38 -4.99 11.78
C PHE A 117 -6.83 -4.70 10.39
N MET A 118 -6.28 -3.50 10.22
CA MET A 118 -5.74 -3.00 8.96
C MET A 118 -4.36 -2.38 9.16
N GLY A 119 -3.43 -2.67 8.26
CA GLY A 119 -2.06 -2.12 8.27
C GLY A 119 -1.97 -0.68 7.76
N THR A 120 -3.00 0.12 7.96
CA THR A 120 -3.10 1.50 7.46
C THR A 120 -2.25 2.44 8.32
N ARG A 121 -1.53 3.35 7.66
CA ARG A 121 -0.76 4.45 8.27
C ARG A 121 -1.34 5.81 7.85
N ARG A 122 -1.05 6.88 8.62
CA ARG A 122 -1.51 8.24 8.27
C ARG A 122 -0.94 8.76 6.95
N SER A 123 0.24 8.24 6.54
CA SER A 123 0.85 8.55 5.25
C SER A 123 0.18 7.88 4.05
N ASP A 124 -0.77 6.95 4.28
CA ASP A 124 -1.53 6.33 3.21
C ASP A 124 -2.63 7.27 2.71
N PRO A 125 -3.03 7.17 1.44
CA PRO A 125 -4.07 8.03 0.88
C PRO A 125 -5.36 7.99 1.72
N TYR A 126 -5.94 9.17 1.98
CA TYR A 126 -7.19 9.37 2.73
C TYR A 126 -7.16 8.86 4.18
N SER A 127 -5.96 8.76 4.81
CA SER A 127 -5.80 8.18 6.14
C SER A 127 -5.34 9.19 7.20
N GLU A 128 -5.17 10.46 6.85
CA GLU A 128 -4.62 11.53 7.72
C GLU A 128 -5.43 11.73 8.99
N ASP A 129 -6.77 11.73 8.88
CA ASP A 129 -7.70 12.00 9.98
C ASP A 129 -8.27 10.74 10.64
N LEU A 130 -7.78 9.55 10.28
CA LEU A 130 -8.28 8.32 10.85
C LEU A 130 -7.98 8.22 12.35
N LYS A 131 -8.92 7.63 13.08
CA LYS A 131 -8.72 7.22 14.48
C LYS A 131 -8.24 5.77 14.50
N PHE A 132 -7.52 5.40 15.56
CA PHE A 132 -7.05 4.01 15.76
C PHE A 132 -8.17 2.98 15.71
N MET A 133 -9.34 3.34 16.21
CA MET A 133 -10.55 2.55 16.14
C MET A 133 -11.72 3.43 15.72
N GLN A 134 -12.36 3.08 14.63
CA GLN A 134 -13.56 3.77 14.13
C GLN A 134 -14.37 2.85 13.22
N LYS A 135 -15.67 3.13 13.10
CA LYS A 135 -16.50 2.43 12.12
C LYS A 135 -16.11 2.76 10.70
N THR A 136 -16.35 1.84 9.79
CA THR A 136 -16.31 2.10 8.34
C THR A 136 -17.28 3.20 7.95
N ASP A 137 -17.04 3.83 6.80
CA ASP A 137 -17.89 4.87 6.26
C ASP A 137 -19.33 4.33 6.02
N PRO A 138 -20.36 5.20 6.05
CA PRO A 138 -21.77 4.76 5.98
C PRO A 138 -22.13 3.93 4.75
N ASN A 139 -21.43 4.13 3.63
CA ASN A 139 -21.64 3.40 2.38
C ASN A 139 -20.83 2.10 2.28
N TRP A 140 -20.11 1.72 3.34
CA TRP A 140 -19.37 0.46 3.46
C TRP A 140 -20.09 -0.54 4.36
N PRO A 141 -19.80 -1.85 4.24
CA PRO A 141 -20.23 -2.83 5.23
C PRO A 141 -19.78 -2.38 6.62
N GLN A 142 -20.72 -2.37 7.58
CA GLN A 142 -20.47 -1.76 8.89
C GLN A 142 -19.66 -2.66 9.80
N ILE A 143 -18.42 -2.25 10.07
CA ILE A 143 -17.48 -2.91 10.97
C ILE A 143 -16.59 -1.87 11.65
N GLU A 144 -16.02 -2.21 12.80
CA GLU A 144 -15.00 -1.40 13.45
C GLU A 144 -13.64 -1.59 12.72
N ARG A 145 -13.09 -0.54 12.13
CA ARG A 145 -11.71 -0.53 11.60
C ARG A 145 -10.75 -0.31 12.76
N VAL A 146 -9.73 -1.14 12.84
CA VAL A 146 -8.68 -1.04 13.85
C VAL A 146 -7.35 -0.91 13.15
N SER A 147 -6.71 0.26 13.26
CA SER A 147 -5.47 0.61 12.56
C SER A 147 -4.35 0.91 13.54
N PRO A 148 -3.70 -0.10 14.12
CA PRO A 148 -2.68 0.08 15.16
C PRO A 148 -1.43 0.78 14.68
N LEU A 149 -1.17 0.79 13.36
CA LEU A 149 0.05 1.33 12.76
C LEU A 149 -0.09 2.79 12.30
N LEU A 150 -1.17 3.50 12.63
CA LEU A 150 -1.45 4.83 12.09
C LEU A 150 -0.28 5.81 12.19
N ASN A 151 0.41 5.82 13.32
CA ASN A 151 1.50 6.79 13.58
C ASN A 151 2.89 6.27 13.17
N TRP A 152 2.97 5.09 12.53
CA TRP A 152 4.25 4.57 12.06
C TRP A 152 4.72 5.24 10.78
N SER A 153 5.99 5.64 10.74
CA SER A 153 6.65 6.07 9.53
C SER A 153 7.14 4.87 8.70
N TYR A 154 7.43 5.12 7.42
CA TYR A 154 8.06 4.15 6.52
C TYR A 154 9.34 3.54 7.10
N HIS A 155 10.20 4.38 7.68
CA HIS A 155 11.47 3.94 8.24
C HIS A 155 11.28 3.13 9.52
N GLN A 156 10.27 3.42 10.33
CA GLN A 156 9.95 2.62 11.52
C GLN A 156 9.44 1.22 11.15
N ILE A 157 8.62 1.10 10.10
CA ILE A 157 8.20 -0.20 9.55
C ILE A 157 9.43 -1.02 9.15
N TRP A 158 10.35 -0.45 8.37
CA TRP A 158 11.56 -1.16 7.96
C TRP A 158 12.52 -1.44 9.12
N GLY A 159 12.66 -0.49 10.05
CA GLY A 159 13.45 -0.70 11.26
C GLY A 159 12.96 -1.90 12.06
N TYR A 160 11.64 -2.01 12.26
CA TYR A 160 11.02 -3.14 12.94
C TYR A 160 11.26 -4.46 12.20
N ILE A 161 11.00 -4.49 10.88
CA ILE A 161 11.20 -5.68 10.06
C ILE A 161 12.62 -6.20 10.16
N LEU A 162 13.60 -5.32 9.97
CA LEU A 162 15.02 -5.72 9.97
C LEU A 162 15.51 -6.11 11.35
N GLN A 163 15.15 -5.37 12.39
CA GLN A 163 15.56 -5.64 13.77
C GLN A 163 14.98 -6.95 14.30
N ARG A 164 13.69 -7.20 14.04
CA ARG A 164 12.99 -8.39 14.52
C ARG A 164 13.06 -9.57 13.55
N ARG A 165 13.68 -9.37 12.36
CA ARG A 165 13.76 -10.38 11.29
C ARG A 165 12.38 -10.87 10.85
N VAL A 166 11.41 -9.94 10.80
CA VAL A 166 10.07 -10.23 10.30
C VAL A 166 10.18 -10.59 8.82
N PRO A 167 9.57 -11.69 8.35
CA PRO A 167 9.59 -12.04 6.93
C PRO A 167 8.88 -10.98 6.08
N TYR A 168 9.35 -10.77 4.85
CA TYR A 168 8.75 -9.86 3.88
C TYR A 168 8.88 -10.40 2.46
N CYS A 169 8.06 -9.87 1.54
CA CYS A 169 8.06 -10.29 0.14
C CYS A 169 9.35 -9.87 -0.58
N SER A 170 9.93 -10.75 -1.39
CA SER A 170 11.18 -10.51 -2.13
C SER A 170 11.10 -9.37 -3.16
N LEU A 171 9.92 -8.88 -3.51
CA LEU A 171 9.77 -7.68 -4.33
C LEU A 171 10.43 -6.45 -3.69
N TYR A 172 10.42 -6.36 -2.37
CA TYR A 172 11.05 -5.26 -1.65
C TYR A 172 12.59 -5.25 -1.82
N ASP A 173 13.23 -6.40 -2.02
CA ASP A 173 14.67 -6.49 -2.35
C ASP A 173 14.98 -5.93 -3.74
N ARG A 174 13.97 -5.90 -4.63
CA ARG A 174 14.08 -5.45 -6.01
C ARG A 174 13.56 -4.03 -6.23
N GLY A 175 13.51 -3.21 -5.17
CA GLY A 175 13.18 -1.80 -5.23
C GLY A 175 11.69 -1.46 -5.27
N TYR A 176 10.80 -2.42 -5.07
CA TYR A 176 9.39 -2.13 -4.87
C TYR A 176 9.19 -1.59 -3.45
N THR A 177 8.56 -0.44 -3.29
CA THR A 177 8.35 0.21 -1.98
C THR A 177 6.90 0.16 -1.51
N SER A 178 5.97 0.11 -2.46
CA SER A 178 4.53 -0.08 -2.27
C SER A 178 4.04 -1.06 -3.32
N ILE A 179 3.38 -2.13 -2.91
CA ILE A 179 2.99 -3.22 -3.81
C ILE A 179 1.46 -3.23 -3.98
N GLY A 180 1.02 -3.30 -5.23
CA GLY A 180 -0.36 -3.51 -5.63
C GLY A 180 -0.45 -4.67 -6.63
N SER A 181 -1.11 -4.46 -7.78
CA SER A 181 -1.15 -5.46 -8.85
C SER A 181 0.03 -5.32 -9.82
N ILE A 182 0.28 -6.38 -10.61
CA ILE A 182 1.27 -6.34 -11.70
C ILE A 182 0.98 -5.26 -12.75
N HIS A 183 -0.26 -4.76 -12.81
CA HIS A 183 -0.69 -3.78 -13.80
C HIS A 183 -0.43 -2.34 -13.38
N ASN A 184 -0.29 -2.09 -12.07
CA ASN A 184 -0.19 -0.74 -11.51
C ASN A 184 1.02 -0.55 -10.59
N THR A 185 1.99 -1.46 -10.63
CA THR A 185 3.16 -1.38 -9.75
C THR A 185 4.44 -1.69 -10.51
N ALA A 186 5.45 -0.85 -10.31
CA ALA A 186 6.81 -0.98 -10.80
C ALA A 186 7.81 -0.72 -9.66
N PRO A 187 9.10 -1.07 -9.82
CA PRO A 187 10.13 -0.63 -8.88
C PRO A 187 10.14 0.88 -8.74
N ASN A 188 10.46 1.36 -7.55
CA ASN A 188 10.48 2.79 -7.25
C ASN A 188 11.63 3.50 -7.99
N PRO A 189 11.35 4.50 -8.84
CA PRO A 189 12.39 5.20 -9.58
C PRO A 189 13.41 5.91 -8.68
N ALA A 190 13.05 6.30 -7.45
CA ALA A 190 13.97 6.90 -6.49
C ALA A 190 15.04 5.92 -5.96
N LEU A 191 14.88 4.62 -6.21
CA LEU A 191 15.84 3.58 -5.86
C LEU A 191 16.68 3.11 -7.06
N ALA A 192 16.45 3.67 -8.26
CA ALA A 192 17.15 3.29 -9.46
C ALA A 192 18.63 3.70 -9.41
N TYR A 193 19.51 2.83 -9.89
CA TYR A 193 20.93 3.14 -10.13
C TYR A 193 21.41 2.40 -11.38
N LYS A 194 22.53 2.84 -11.95
CA LYS A 194 23.22 2.10 -13.03
C LYS A 194 24.23 1.14 -12.42
N ASP A 195 24.14 -0.12 -12.76
CA ASP A 195 25.12 -1.12 -12.39
C ASP A 195 26.46 -0.92 -13.15
N ILE A 196 27.44 -1.75 -12.88
CA ILE A 196 28.76 -1.68 -13.51
C ILE A 196 28.74 -1.93 -15.02
N TYR A 197 27.64 -2.48 -15.55
CA TYR A 197 27.42 -2.72 -16.97
C TYR A 197 26.56 -1.65 -17.63
N GLY A 198 26.12 -0.62 -16.87
CA GLY A 198 25.26 0.44 -17.35
C GLY A 198 23.77 0.10 -17.37
N ASN A 199 23.35 -1.08 -16.88
CA ASN A 199 21.94 -1.46 -16.78
C ASN A 199 21.28 -0.78 -15.58
N ILE A 200 19.98 -0.48 -15.72
CA ILE A 200 19.18 0.04 -14.59
C ILE A 200 18.91 -1.11 -13.62
N SER A 201 19.31 -0.90 -12.37
CA SER A 201 19.04 -1.76 -11.24
C SER A 201 18.43 -0.94 -10.10
N TYR A 202 17.98 -1.58 -9.02
CA TYR A 202 17.27 -0.90 -7.94
C TYR A 202 17.82 -1.32 -6.59
N HIS A 203 18.03 -0.33 -5.73
CA HIS A 203 18.30 -0.58 -4.32
C HIS A 203 17.09 -1.19 -3.63
N PRO A 204 17.26 -1.99 -2.56
CA PRO A 204 16.14 -2.53 -1.81
C PRO A 204 15.32 -1.42 -1.12
N ALA A 205 14.05 -1.70 -0.86
CA ALA A 205 13.06 -0.76 -0.35
C ALA A 205 13.51 0.02 0.89
N TRP A 206 14.18 -0.63 1.85
CA TRP A 206 14.65 0.03 3.08
C TRP A 206 15.76 1.07 2.86
N LYS A 207 16.27 1.20 1.64
CA LYS A 207 17.21 2.25 1.26
C LYS A 207 16.54 3.53 0.77
N LEU A 208 15.21 3.57 0.66
CA LEU A 208 14.49 4.79 0.31
C LEU A 208 14.70 5.85 1.40
N LEU A 209 15.29 6.99 1.02
CA LEU A 209 15.61 8.06 1.95
C LEU A 209 14.41 8.96 2.22
N ASP A 210 13.67 9.33 1.17
CA ASP A 210 12.49 10.18 1.27
C ASP A 210 11.22 9.33 1.33
N PRO A 211 10.56 9.21 2.50
CA PRO A 211 9.36 8.41 2.66
C PRO A 211 8.16 8.92 1.87
N THR A 212 8.14 10.19 1.45
CA THR A 212 7.06 10.74 0.63
C THR A 212 7.00 10.10 -0.76
N LEU A 213 8.12 9.54 -1.22
CA LEU A 213 8.25 8.82 -2.48
C LEU A 213 7.88 7.33 -2.38
N GLU A 214 7.38 6.86 -1.23
CA GLU A 214 7.04 5.44 -1.04
C GLU A 214 6.15 4.89 -2.16
N ARG A 215 5.22 5.68 -2.67
CA ARG A 215 4.27 5.29 -3.72
C ARG A 215 4.68 5.69 -5.14
N ALA A 216 5.90 6.18 -5.35
CA ALA A 216 6.37 6.62 -6.68
C ALA A 216 6.38 5.50 -7.75
N GLY A 217 6.43 4.24 -7.33
CA GLY A 217 6.26 3.07 -8.20
C GLY A 217 4.80 2.66 -8.46
N ARG A 218 3.79 3.43 -7.96
CA ARG A 218 2.35 3.13 -8.16
C ARG A 218 1.77 4.00 -9.28
N GLY A 219 0.95 3.38 -10.14
CA GLY A 219 0.30 4.08 -11.25
C GLY A 219 -0.01 3.14 -12.40
N SER A 220 -0.59 3.65 -13.49
CA SER A 220 -0.70 2.84 -14.70
C SER A 220 0.69 2.59 -15.29
N LYS A 221 0.98 1.38 -15.78
CA LYS A 221 2.27 1.06 -16.42
C LYS A 221 2.62 2.04 -17.56
N ILE A 222 1.62 2.53 -18.28
CA ILE A 222 1.80 3.51 -19.37
C ILE A 222 2.33 4.85 -18.83
N ALA A 223 1.83 5.32 -17.67
CA ALA A 223 2.32 6.54 -17.04
C ALA A 223 3.73 6.36 -16.45
N LEU A 224 4.02 5.19 -15.88
CA LEU A 224 5.33 4.87 -15.30
C LEU A 224 6.42 4.77 -16.39
N ILE A 225 6.12 4.20 -17.55
CA ILE A 225 7.05 4.12 -18.70
C ILE A 225 7.34 5.52 -19.25
N ARG A 226 6.33 6.38 -19.43
CA ARG A 226 6.52 7.76 -19.89
C ARG A 226 7.41 8.61 -18.99
N ASN A 227 7.32 8.42 -17.67
CA ASN A 227 8.16 9.14 -16.72
C ASN A 227 9.63 8.65 -16.74
N SER A 228 9.88 7.38 -17.03
CA SER A 228 11.24 6.85 -17.20
C SER A 228 11.94 7.41 -18.43
N ASP A 229 11.20 7.60 -19.53
CA ASP A 229 11.73 8.13 -20.78
C ASP A 229 12.03 9.64 -20.70
N GLN A 230 11.28 10.41 -19.89
CA GLN A 230 11.52 11.85 -19.71
C GLN A 230 12.75 12.13 -18.82
N ASN A 231 13.06 11.29 -17.86
CA ASN A 231 14.27 11.43 -17.02
C ASN A 231 15.54 10.96 -17.72
N GLY A 232 15.45 10.27 -18.87
CA GLY A 232 16.58 9.83 -19.68
C GLY A 232 17.11 10.90 -20.67
N HIS A 233 16.42 12.01 -20.85
CA HIS A 233 16.79 13.04 -21.86
C HIS A 233 17.29 14.37 -21.27
N ALA A 234 17.55 14.49 -19.98
CA ALA A 234 17.99 15.75 -19.35
C ALA A 234 19.49 16.04 -19.43
N ASP A 235 20.32 15.14 -20.01
CA ASP A 235 21.79 15.32 -20.06
C ASP A 235 22.39 15.23 -21.47
N GLN A 236 21.86 15.95 -22.45
CA GLN A 236 22.64 16.30 -23.66
C GLN A 236 22.00 17.50 -24.37
N ASN A 237 22.47 18.70 -24.04
CA ASN A 237 22.66 19.80 -25.00
C ASN A 237 23.34 21.00 -24.34
N GLY A 238 24.65 20.96 -24.32
CA GLY A 238 25.50 22.12 -24.27
C GLY A 238 26.42 22.08 -25.47
N HIS A 239 26.13 22.81 -26.54
CA HIS A 239 27.09 23.67 -27.22
C HIS A 239 26.48 24.47 -28.37
N ALA A 240 26.97 25.68 -28.43
CA ALA A 240 26.65 26.82 -29.24
C ALA A 240 26.73 26.60 -30.78
N GLY A 241 26.02 27.46 -31.54
CA GLY A 241 26.27 27.74 -32.96
C GLY A 241 25.25 28.70 -33.53
N GLN A 242 25.71 29.91 -33.77
CA GLN A 242 25.04 31.12 -34.35
C GLN A 242 24.60 30.98 -35.78
N ASN A 243 23.73 31.95 -36.18
CA ASN A 243 23.40 32.46 -37.53
C ASN A 243 22.23 31.79 -38.25
N GLY A 244 21.14 32.48 -38.59
CA GLY A 244 20.96 33.77 -39.23
C GLY A 244 19.93 33.63 -40.34
N HIS A 245 19.06 34.64 -40.56
CA HIS A 245 18.22 35.00 -41.71
C HIS A 245 16.79 34.44 -41.81
N ALA A 246 15.82 35.28 -41.52
CA ALA A 246 14.95 36.13 -42.34
C ALA A 246 14.14 35.47 -43.48
N GLY A 247 12.82 35.71 -43.50
CA GLY A 247 11.93 35.57 -44.65
C GLY A 247 10.51 35.16 -44.29
N GLN A 248 9.68 36.07 -43.93
CA GLN A 248 8.54 36.75 -44.61
C GLN A 248 7.42 35.87 -45.19
N ASN A 249 6.20 36.17 -44.69
CA ASN A 249 4.91 36.32 -45.43
C ASN A 249 4.18 35.01 -45.80
N CYS A 250 2.88 34.91 -45.74
CA CYS A 250 1.70 35.77 -45.77
C CYS A 250 0.43 34.92 -45.61
N ARG A 251 -0.58 35.45 -44.93
CA ARG A 251 -2.04 35.46 -45.24
C ARG A 251 -2.69 34.18 -45.81
N THR A 252 -3.92 33.79 -45.53
CA THR A 252 -5.20 34.49 -45.24
C THR A 252 -6.29 33.46 -44.89
N ASP A 253 -7.19 33.87 -43.98
CA ASP A 253 -8.67 33.83 -43.99
C ASP A 253 -9.43 32.52 -44.27
N GLN A 254 -10.38 32.18 -43.52
CA GLN A 254 -11.75 32.57 -43.31
C GLN A 254 -12.60 31.46 -42.67
N ASN A 255 -13.27 31.83 -41.63
CA ASN A 255 -14.66 31.56 -41.23
C ASN A 255 -15.41 30.36 -41.81
N VAL A 256 -16.12 29.63 -40.92
CA VAL A 256 -17.59 29.55 -40.89
C VAL A 256 -18.09 29.00 -39.56
N HIS A 257 -19.10 29.66 -39.02
CA HIS A 257 -19.93 29.35 -37.84
C HIS A 257 -20.67 28.01 -37.94
N ALA A 258 -20.89 27.35 -36.83
CA ALA A 258 -22.19 26.79 -36.45
C ALA A 258 -22.27 26.48 -34.93
N GLU A 259 -23.16 27.22 -34.32
CA GLU A 259 -23.66 26.97 -32.93
C GLU A 259 -24.38 25.62 -32.84
N LYS A 260 -24.24 24.96 -31.70
CA LYS A 260 -25.35 24.31 -30.98
C LYS A 260 -24.97 24.01 -29.54
N SER A 261 -25.79 24.48 -28.64
CA SER A 261 -25.79 24.40 -27.16
C SER A 261 -26.26 23.03 -26.64
N PRO A 262 -26.41 22.85 -25.31
CA PRO A 262 -25.71 21.88 -24.51
C PRO A 262 -26.61 20.71 -24.08
N ILE A 263 -26.01 19.57 -23.84
CA ILE A 263 -26.65 18.49 -23.07
C ILE A 263 -25.82 18.26 -21.82
N GLU A 264 -26.39 18.61 -20.69
CA GLU A 264 -25.94 18.23 -19.36
C GLU A 264 -25.85 16.71 -19.26
N ASN A 265 -24.68 16.20 -19.02
CA ASN A 265 -24.51 14.87 -18.47
C ASN A 265 -23.79 14.99 -17.12
N HIS A 266 -24.57 14.84 -16.06
CA HIS A 266 -24.09 14.51 -14.74
C HIS A 266 -23.31 13.20 -14.80
N LEU A 267 -22.00 13.30 -14.91
CA LEU A 267 -21.10 12.19 -14.58
C LEU A 267 -20.76 12.28 -13.09
N CYS A 268 -21.41 11.43 -12.35
CA CYS A 268 -21.07 11.09 -10.98
C CYS A 268 -19.62 10.56 -10.99
N SER A 269 -18.67 11.32 -10.47
CA SER A 269 -17.31 10.89 -10.28
C SER A 269 -17.27 9.89 -9.13
N GLU A 270 -17.31 8.61 -9.45
CA GLU A 270 -16.94 7.55 -8.52
C GLU A 270 -15.45 7.71 -8.15
N LYS A 271 -15.22 8.20 -6.96
CA LYS A 271 -13.90 8.17 -6.34
C LYS A 271 -13.59 6.72 -5.97
N ASN A 272 -12.82 6.05 -6.82
CA ASN A 272 -12.20 4.78 -6.47
C ASN A 272 -11.23 5.01 -5.31
N THR A 273 -11.68 4.67 -4.11
CA THR A 273 -10.81 4.57 -2.93
C THR A 273 -10.10 3.22 -2.96
N ASP A 274 -8.91 3.20 -3.54
CA ASP A 274 -7.99 2.08 -3.36
C ASP A 274 -7.55 2.04 -1.89
N PHE A 275 -8.11 1.12 -1.13
CA PHE A 275 -7.62 0.81 0.21
C PHE A 275 -6.30 0.03 0.11
N VAL A 276 -5.27 0.57 0.73
CA VAL A 276 -3.99 -0.09 1.01
C VAL A 276 -4.13 -1.04 2.20
#